data_00ba6e7d17592d22c8554c6452e1ce07
#
_entry.id   00ba6e7d17592d22c8554c6452e1ce07
#
_cell.length_a   1.000
_cell.length_b   1.000
_cell.length_c   1.000
_cell.angle_alpha   90.00
_cell.angle_beta   90.00
_cell.angle_gamma   90.00
#
_symmetry.space_group_name_H-M   'P 1'
#
loop_
_entity.id
_entity.type
_entity.pdbx_description
1 polymer ?
#
loop_
_entity_poly.entity_id
_entity_poly.type
_entity_poly.pdbx_seq_one_letter_code
_entity_poly.pdbx_strand_id
1 'polypeptide(L)'
;FRTTTYPDQDAQSTINNSSNYHFIGYGSPQGSTDSTNGYMAEVHFFDGAAVDPTDVGEFKNGVWVPKEYTGSAYGTNGFKLNFSNSSSLGADTSGQGNNFTVASALAATDQVLDSPTRNYSTLNPLGYFCGDVTFTEGNLKISTPSSGSNYETRFVPSTHHMTNGKWYAEVRHTAAIGSVAEVGVIKEYAEVLGKGSITTNGWGYSDGGEIRNNNSNLQSSLATFTSGDIIGIAFDADNGTLQFYKNNSAVGSQITGLDTDAMWHFFQNGDLDFTSVWNFGQDSSFAGAVTAQGNGGIGEDFYYTPPSGYRALAAFNYKESSISPALANQPEKHYNSVEYTGTEATQSVTGVGFTPGIVWSRNRGGSGKFTMFDIVRGATKELKIGLSSASDTIEVTDANSLTSFDTDGFSLGSAETPNDNGTGYIAFNFKLGGAATTNTQGSINTEASANTAAGMSAITYLGSASNATIGHGLVKAPEFIMFKNRDTSDLWWAYHHRANYQGTSTT
;
A
#
# COMPACT_ATOMS: atom_id res chain seq x y z
N PHE A 1 -11.59 -29.56 17.20
CA PHE A 1 -12.25 -29.93 15.93
C PHE A 1 -13.67 -30.31 16.27
N ARG A 2 -14.69 -29.58 15.77
CA ARG A 2 -16.08 -30.04 15.80
C ARG A 2 -16.21 -31.15 14.78
N THR A 3 -16.78 -32.28 15.16
CA THR A 3 -17.28 -33.29 14.24
C THR A 3 -18.33 -32.62 13.35
N THR A 4 -18.02 -32.42 12.07
CA THR A 4 -18.99 -31.95 11.08
C THR A 4 -19.87 -33.12 10.69
N THR A 5 -21.14 -33.11 11.13
CA THR A 5 -22.17 -33.99 10.57
C THR A 5 -22.70 -33.28 9.33
N TYR A 6 -22.45 -33.82 8.16
CA TYR A 6 -23.03 -33.33 6.91
C TYR A 6 -24.53 -33.71 6.89
N PRO A 7 -25.41 -32.86 6.35
CA PRO A 7 -26.81 -33.23 6.15
C PRO A 7 -26.90 -34.42 5.18
N ASP A 8 -27.92 -35.22 5.34
CA ASP A 8 -28.20 -36.30 4.37
C ASP A 8 -28.47 -35.71 2.98
N GLN A 9 -28.30 -36.55 1.96
CA GLN A 9 -28.65 -36.16 0.59
C GLN A 9 -30.14 -35.77 0.55
N ASP A 10 -30.46 -34.65 -0.12
CA ASP A 10 -31.83 -34.09 -0.21
C ASP A 10 -32.44 -33.61 1.12
N ALA A 11 -31.61 -33.42 2.16
CA ALA A 11 -32.08 -32.88 3.43
C ALA A 11 -32.58 -31.44 3.25
N GLN A 12 -33.81 -31.17 3.67
CA GLN A 12 -34.41 -29.83 3.69
C GLN A 12 -33.72 -28.98 4.76
N SER A 13 -33.10 -27.90 4.36
CA SER A 13 -32.54 -26.92 5.31
C SER A 13 -33.52 -25.80 5.60
N THR A 14 -33.24 -24.99 6.62
CA THR A 14 -34.00 -23.77 6.90
C THR A 14 -33.71 -22.64 5.92
N ILE A 15 -32.60 -22.75 5.15
CA ILE A 15 -32.25 -21.80 4.12
C ILE A 15 -33.12 -22.02 2.90
N ASN A 16 -33.65 -20.94 2.32
CA ASN A 16 -34.57 -20.99 1.18
C ASN A 16 -35.88 -21.75 1.45
N ASN A 17 -36.36 -21.70 2.67
CA ASN A 17 -37.61 -22.32 3.09
C ASN A 17 -38.71 -21.23 3.26
N SER A 18 -39.80 -21.32 2.52
CA SER A 18 -40.88 -20.33 2.49
C SER A 18 -41.59 -20.12 3.83
N SER A 19 -41.42 -21.05 4.79
CA SER A 19 -41.97 -20.93 6.14
C SER A 19 -41.09 -20.18 7.13
N ASN A 20 -39.88 -19.79 6.72
CA ASN A 20 -38.89 -19.11 7.56
C ASN A 20 -38.57 -17.71 7.02
N TYR A 21 -38.43 -16.76 7.93
CA TYR A 21 -37.89 -15.45 7.57
C TYR A 21 -36.39 -15.54 7.34
N HIS A 22 -35.93 -14.81 6.35
CA HIS A 22 -34.50 -14.66 6.06
C HIS A 22 -34.08 -13.21 6.33
N PHE A 23 -32.98 -13.05 7.03
CA PHE A 23 -32.46 -11.76 7.44
C PHE A 23 -31.02 -11.58 6.94
N ILE A 24 -30.67 -10.38 6.57
CA ILE A 24 -29.30 -9.97 6.26
C ILE A 24 -28.91 -8.92 7.28
N GLY A 25 -27.81 -9.14 7.99
CA GLY A 25 -27.33 -8.23 9.02
C GLY A 25 -28.10 -8.29 10.35
N TYR A 26 -28.99 -9.28 10.53
CA TYR A 26 -29.76 -9.42 11.75
C TYR A 26 -29.87 -10.88 12.17
N GLY A 27 -29.71 -11.17 13.47
CA GLY A 27 -29.54 -12.55 13.94
C GLY A 27 -30.82 -13.29 14.34
N SER A 28 -31.94 -12.59 14.64
CA SER A 28 -33.19 -13.26 15.08
C SER A 28 -34.40 -12.33 15.02
N PRO A 29 -35.60 -12.84 14.63
CA PRO A 29 -36.84 -12.07 14.64
C PRO A 29 -37.45 -11.87 16.04
N GLN A 30 -36.89 -12.50 17.08
CA GLN A 30 -37.50 -12.53 18.42
C GLN A 30 -36.75 -11.65 19.44
N GLY A 31 -36.46 -10.40 19.11
CA GLY A 31 -35.98 -9.42 20.09
C GLY A 31 -34.50 -9.57 20.50
N SER A 32 -33.71 -10.25 19.72
CA SER A 32 -32.26 -10.26 19.88
C SER A 32 -31.67 -8.92 19.44
N THR A 33 -30.71 -8.43 20.21
CA THR A 33 -29.92 -7.25 19.89
C THR A 33 -28.74 -7.57 18.93
N ASP A 34 -28.73 -8.79 18.39
CA ASP A 34 -27.63 -9.29 17.54
C ASP A 34 -27.80 -8.79 16.11
N SER A 35 -27.51 -7.51 15.91
CA SER A 35 -27.41 -6.89 14.59
C SER A 35 -25.94 -6.71 14.20
N THR A 36 -25.66 -6.80 12.92
CA THR A 36 -24.35 -6.46 12.39
C THR A 36 -24.14 -4.94 12.52
N ASN A 37 -23.10 -4.55 13.22
CA ASN A 37 -22.63 -3.17 13.24
C ASN A 37 -21.48 -3.04 12.25
N GLY A 38 -21.77 -2.56 11.05
CA GLY A 38 -20.78 -2.46 9.95
C GLY A 38 -21.43 -2.13 8.62
N TYR A 39 -20.63 -2.20 7.59
CA TYR A 39 -21.01 -1.90 6.20
C TYR A 39 -21.10 -3.18 5.39
N MET A 40 -21.97 -3.19 4.39
CA MET A 40 -22.16 -4.31 3.47
C MET A 40 -22.10 -3.81 2.02
N ALA A 41 -21.52 -4.64 1.16
CA ALA A 41 -21.53 -4.43 -0.29
C ALA A 41 -21.68 -5.80 -0.98
N GLU A 42 -22.39 -5.83 -2.11
CA GLU A 42 -22.45 -6.99 -3.00
C GLU A 42 -22.83 -8.31 -2.28
N VAL A 43 -24.07 -8.44 -1.83
CA VAL A 43 -24.58 -9.68 -1.25
C VAL A 43 -25.26 -10.51 -2.33
N HIS A 44 -24.79 -11.74 -2.52
CA HIS A 44 -25.31 -12.67 -3.52
C HIS A 44 -25.83 -13.94 -2.87
N PHE A 45 -26.98 -14.43 -3.33
CA PHE A 45 -27.48 -15.77 -3.04
C PHE A 45 -27.84 -16.47 -4.34
N PHE A 46 -27.21 -17.60 -4.59
CA PHE A 46 -27.44 -18.42 -5.79
C PHE A 46 -28.29 -19.63 -5.44
N ASP A 47 -29.49 -19.71 -6.01
CA ASP A 47 -30.43 -20.79 -5.82
C ASP A 47 -30.26 -21.85 -6.91
N GLY A 48 -29.83 -23.04 -6.52
CA GLY A 48 -29.66 -24.17 -7.42
C GLY A 48 -28.44 -24.11 -8.34
N ALA A 49 -27.54 -23.15 -8.14
CA ALA A 49 -26.29 -23.03 -8.90
C ALA A 49 -25.05 -22.99 -7.97
N ALA A 50 -24.02 -23.74 -8.30
CA ALA A 50 -22.69 -23.57 -7.73
C ALA A 50 -21.91 -22.58 -8.61
N VAL A 51 -21.60 -21.42 -8.06
CA VAL A 51 -20.82 -20.38 -8.72
C VAL A 51 -19.35 -20.55 -8.33
N ASP A 52 -18.45 -20.50 -9.31
CA ASP A 52 -17.03 -20.60 -9.03
C ASP A 52 -16.52 -19.33 -8.31
N PRO A 53 -15.66 -19.45 -7.31
CA PRO A 53 -15.09 -18.28 -6.64
C PRO A 53 -14.49 -17.23 -7.61
N THR A 54 -13.93 -17.67 -8.75
CA THR A 54 -13.38 -16.78 -9.77
C THR A 54 -14.43 -16.01 -10.57
N ASP A 55 -15.72 -16.33 -10.44
CA ASP A 55 -16.80 -15.53 -11.00
C ASP A 55 -17.09 -14.26 -10.17
N VAL A 56 -16.79 -14.30 -8.87
CA VAL A 56 -17.07 -13.21 -7.90
C VAL A 56 -15.82 -12.59 -7.29
N GLY A 57 -14.64 -13.09 -7.64
CA GLY A 57 -13.36 -12.57 -7.18
C GLY A 57 -12.25 -12.87 -8.16
N GLU A 58 -11.15 -12.17 -8.01
CA GLU A 58 -9.94 -12.34 -8.81
C GLU A 58 -8.68 -12.01 -7.99
N PHE A 59 -7.52 -12.47 -8.44
CA PHE A 59 -6.27 -12.01 -7.87
C PHE A 59 -5.79 -10.76 -8.59
N LYS A 60 -5.58 -9.67 -7.83
CA LYS A 60 -4.86 -8.47 -8.27
C LYS A 60 -3.62 -8.28 -7.43
N ASN A 61 -2.46 -8.24 -8.06
CA ASN A 61 -1.16 -8.09 -7.37
C ASN A 61 -0.95 -9.12 -6.25
N GLY A 62 -1.40 -10.37 -6.45
CA GLY A 62 -1.29 -11.44 -5.46
C GLY A 62 -2.30 -11.35 -4.31
N VAL A 63 -3.17 -10.36 -4.29
CA VAL A 63 -4.25 -10.20 -3.31
C VAL A 63 -5.57 -10.60 -3.95
N TRP A 64 -6.33 -11.45 -3.25
CA TRP A 64 -7.68 -11.79 -3.67
C TRP A 64 -8.60 -10.59 -3.44
N VAL A 65 -9.26 -10.11 -4.49
CA VAL A 65 -10.18 -8.97 -4.46
C VAL A 65 -11.54 -9.36 -5.04
N PRO A 66 -12.63 -8.75 -4.58
CA PRO A 66 -13.95 -8.93 -5.17
C PRO A 66 -13.97 -8.47 -6.63
N LYS A 67 -14.77 -9.18 -7.42
CA LYS A 67 -15.04 -8.91 -8.83
C LYS A 67 -16.54 -8.83 -9.05
N GLU A 68 -16.99 -7.92 -9.89
CA GLU A 68 -18.40 -7.84 -10.22
C GLU A 68 -18.86 -9.13 -10.92
N TYR A 69 -19.90 -9.74 -10.37
CA TYR A 69 -20.56 -10.88 -11.00
C TYR A 69 -21.47 -10.41 -12.13
N THR A 70 -21.13 -10.83 -13.34
CA THR A 70 -21.87 -10.49 -14.58
C THR A 70 -22.76 -11.62 -15.08
N GLY A 71 -22.78 -12.77 -14.38
CA GLY A 71 -23.61 -13.90 -14.72
C GLY A 71 -25.08 -13.73 -14.30
N SER A 72 -25.94 -14.65 -14.72
CA SER A 72 -27.38 -14.64 -14.44
C SER A 72 -27.87 -15.89 -13.66
N ALA A 73 -26.97 -16.66 -13.09
CA ALA A 73 -27.27 -17.96 -12.46
C ALA A 73 -27.90 -17.85 -11.05
N TYR A 74 -28.78 -16.89 -10.82
CA TYR A 74 -29.39 -16.69 -9.50
C TYR A 74 -30.47 -17.70 -9.14
N GLY A 75 -31.15 -18.32 -10.14
CA GLY A 75 -32.29 -19.18 -9.89
C GLY A 75 -33.53 -18.42 -9.38
N THR A 76 -34.61 -19.13 -9.10
CA THR A 76 -35.92 -18.49 -8.78
C THR A 76 -35.91 -17.74 -7.45
N ASN A 77 -35.21 -18.24 -6.44
CA ASN A 77 -35.18 -17.66 -5.08
C ASN A 77 -33.85 -16.95 -4.81
N GLY A 78 -32.94 -16.89 -5.78
CA GLY A 78 -31.70 -16.17 -5.65
C GLY A 78 -31.88 -14.64 -5.70
N PHE A 79 -30.90 -13.91 -5.22
CA PHE A 79 -30.93 -12.45 -5.22
C PHE A 79 -29.53 -11.84 -5.31
N LYS A 80 -29.48 -10.58 -5.73
CA LYS A 80 -28.29 -9.71 -5.67
C LYS A 80 -28.69 -8.40 -4.99
N LEU A 81 -28.09 -8.08 -3.86
CA LEU A 81 -28.22 -6.77 -3.23
C LEU A 81 -26.93 -5.99 -3.46
N ASN A 82 -26.95 -5.05 -4.37
CA ASN A 82 -25.82 -4.17 -4.65
C ASN A 82 -25.94 -2.80 -3.95
N PHE A 83 -27.04 -2.59 -3.23
CA PHE A 83 -27.34 -1.37 -2.47
C PHE A 83 -27.24 -0.06 -3.27
N SER A 84 -27.29 -0.11 -4.61
CA SER A 84 -27.11 1.06 -5.48
C SER A 84 -28.27 2.04 -5.48
N ASN A 85 -29.47 1.62 -5.07
CA ASN A 85 -30.66 2.45 -5.03
C ASN A 85 -30.91 2.95 -3.59
N SER A 86 -30.52 4.19 -3.31
CA SER A 86 -30.72 4.82 -2.00
C SER A 86 -32.18 4.90 -1.54
N SER A 87 -33.13 4.93 -2.48
CA SER A 87 -34.57 4.91 -2.15
C SER A 87 -35.09 3.51 -1.85
N SER A 88 -34.33 2.46 -2.12
CA SER A 88 -34.71 1.07 -1.90
C SER A 88 -33.46 0.21 -1.71
N LEU A 89 -32.79 0.35 -0.56
CA LEU A 89 -31.55 -0.38 -0.26
C LEU A 89 -31.72 -1.91 -0.29
N GLY A 90 -32.95 -2.42 -0.06
CA GLY A 90 -33.26 -3.85 -0.15
C GLY A 90 -33.66 -4.33 -1.55
N ALA A 91 -33.51 -3.53 -2.60
CA ALA A 91 -33.87 -3.92 -3.96
C ALA A 91 -32.96 -5.05 -4.47
N ASP A 92 -33.60 -6.11 -4.96
CA ASP A 92 -32.93 -7.21 -5.67
C ASP A 92 -32.60 -6.77 -7.10
N THR A 93 -31.33 -6.78 -7.43
CA THR A 93 -30.80 -6.42 -8.78
C THR A 93 -30.42 -7.62 -9.61
N SER A 94 -30.72 -8.85 -9.15
CA SER A 94 -30.49 -10.09 -9.90
C SER A 94 -31.44 -10.28 -11.10
N GLY A 95 -32.55 -9.56 -11.09
CA GLY A 95 -33.65 -9.74 -12.06
C GLY A 95 -34.73 -10.75 -11.58
N GLN A 96 -34.58 -11.39 -10.42
CA GLN A 96 -35.53 -12.34 -9.88
C GLN A 96 -36.67 -11.68 -9.10
N GLY A 97 -36.48 -10.45 -8.61
CA GLY A 97 -37.47 -9.69 -7.88
C GLY A 97 -37.62 -10.05 -6.40
N ASN A 98 -36.65 -10.73 -5.84
CA ASN A 98 -36.64 -11.15 -4.42
C ASN A 98 -36.17 -10.00 -3.51
N ASN A 99 -36.94 -8.92 -3.47
CA ASN A 99 -36.63 -7.72 -2.69
C ASN A 99 -36.72 -7.97 -1.18
N PHE A 100 -35.83 -7.31 -0.43
CA PHE A 100 -35.85 -7.29 1.03
C PHE A 100 -36.54 -6.04 1.56
N THR A 101 -37.28 -6.19 2.64
CA THR A 101 -37.80 -5.05 3.39
C THR A 101 -36.68 -4.47 4.25
N VAL A 102 -36.39 -3.21 4.06
CA VAL A 102 -35.35 -2.51 4.83
C VAL A 102 -35.88 -2.17 6.23
N ALA A 103 -35.08 -2.41 7.25
CA ALA A 103 -35.38 -1.99 8.62
C ALA A 103 -35.47 -0.46 8.71
N SER A 104 -36.38 0.05 9.52
CA SER A 104 -36.68 1.49 9.63
C SER A 104 -35.51 2.35 10.13
N ALA A 105 -34.43 1.74 10.60
CA ALA A 105 -33.21 2.44 11.04
C ALA A 105 -32.26 2.81 9.89
N LEU A 106 -32.41 2.19 8.71
CA LEU A 106 -31.57 2.50 7.54
C LEU A 106 -32.23 3.58 6.69
N ALA A 107 -31.48 4.59 6.33
CA ALA A 107 -31.88 5.73 5.52
C ALA A 107 -31.07 5.80 4.21
N ALA A 108 -31.54 6.60 3.25
CA ALA A 108 -30.82 6.84 2.00
C ALA A 108 -29.41 7.43 2.21
N THR A 109 -29.20 8.14 3.32
CA THR A 109 -27.91 8.74 3.73
C THR A 109 -26.90 7.72 4.24
N ASP A 110 -27.33 6.48 4.52
CA ASP A 110 -26.43 5.41 4.95
C ASP A 110 -25.75 4.72 3.75
N GLN A 111 -26.15 5.08 2.52
CA GLN A 111 -25.50 4.63 1.31
C GLN A 111 -24.23 5.45 1.07
N VAL A 112 -23.12 4.77 0.82
CA VAL A 112 -21.85 5.37 0.37
C VAL A 112 -21.40 4.72 -0.93
N LEU A 113 -20.61 5.42 -1.74
CA LEU A 113 -20.08 4.87 -3.00
C LEU A 113 -18.98 3.84 -2.77
N ASP A 114 -18.46 3.74 -1.56
CA ASP A 114 -17.41 2.78 -1.21
C ASP A 114 -17.91 1.33 -1.38
N SER A 115 -17.13 0.54 -2.07
CA SER A 115 -17.39 -0.87 -2.29
C SER A 115 -16.06 -1.63 -2.39
N PRO A 116 -16.06 -2.97 -2.25
CA PRO A 116 -14.84 -3.75 -2.39
C PRO A 116 -14.12 -3.55 -3.74
N THR A 117 -14.85 -3.23 -4.80
CA THR A 117 -14.30 -2.96 -6.14
C THR A 117 -13.93 -1.48 -6.34
N ARG A 118 -14.38 -0.60 -5.45
CA ARG A 118 -14.12 0.85 -5.44
C ARG A 118 -13.79 1.31 -4.03
N ASN A 119 -12.66 0.84 -3.50
CA ASN A 119 -12.24 1.11 -2.14
C ASN A 119 -11.61 2.51 -2.06
N TYR A 120 -12.34 3.44 -1.43
CA TYR A 120 -11.89 4.79 -1.12
C TYR A 120 -11.16 4.82 0.22
N SER A 121 -10.36 5.84 0.41
CA SER A 121 -9.82 6.15 1.73
C SER A 121 -10.94 6.53 2.71
N THR A 122 -10.71 6.24 3.97
CA THR A 122 -11.51 6.72 5.10
C THR A 122 -10.56 7.27 6.17
N LEU A 123 -11.09 7.83 7.22
CA LEU A 123 -10.31 8.16 8.40
C LEU A 123 -9.98 6.88 9.18
N ASN A 124 -8.76 6.80 9.72
CA ASN A 124 -8.27 5.61 10.40
C ASN A 124 -8.53 5.65 11.92
N PRO A 125 -9.50 4.87 12.45
CA PRO A 125 -9.80 4.86 13.88
C PRO A 125 -8.71 4.17 14.72
N LEU A 126 -7.79 3.45 14.09
CA LEU A 126 -6.63 2.79 14.71
C LEU A 126 -5.38 3.67 14.70
N GLY A 127 -5.49 4.92 14.28
CA GLY A 127 -4.39 5.89 14.32
C GLY A 127 -3.92 6.15 15.76
N TYR A 128 -2.69 6.60 15.90
CA TYR A 128 -1.97 6.67 17.18
C TYR A 128 -2.64 7.54 18.26
N PHE A 129 -3.53 8.49 17.91
CA PHE A 129 -4.10 9.47 18.86
C PHE A 129 -5.58 9.75 18.60
N CYS A 130 -6.37 8.69 18.43
CA CYS A 130 -7.81 8.81 18.21
C CYS A 130 -8.63 8.66 19.51
N GLY A 131 -8.05 8.84 20.68
CA GLY A 131 -8.57 8.46 22.02
C GLY A 131 -10.00 8.85 22.23
N ASP A 132 -10.63 9.86 22.25
CA ASP A 132 -12.06 10.16 22.45
C ASP A 132 -12.74 10.68 21.19
N VAL A 133 -12.20 10.35 20.02
CA VAL A 133 -12.84 10.65 18.74
C VAL A 133 -13.93 9.62 18.47
N THR A 134 -15.13 10.10 18.21
CA THR A 134 -16.24 9.26 17.76
C THR A 134 -16.24 9.23 16.23
N PHE A 135 -16.24 8.00 15.67
CA PHE A 135 -16.31 7.75 14.22
C PHE A 135 -17.71 7.27 13.85
N THR A 136 -18.28 7.85 12.81
CA THR A 136 -19.56 7.46 12.21
C THR A 136 -19.47 7.60 10.67
N GLU A 137 -20.55 7.31 9.96
CA GLU A 137 -20.64 7.42 8.48
C GLU A 137 -19.49 6.70 7.76
N GLY A 138 -19.24 5.44 8.13
CA GLY A 138 -18.17 4.67 7.52
C GLY A 138 -16.75 5.21 7.78
N ASN A 139 -16.54 5.79 8.96
CA ASN A 139 -15.30 6.49 9.32
C ASN A 139 -15.03 7.74 8.45
N LEU A 140 -16.06 8.32 7.86
CA LEU A 140 -15.95 9.60 7.16
C LEU A 140 -16.26 10.78 8.07
N LYS A 141 -17.09 10.57 9.10
CA LYS A 141 -17.47 11.60 10.06
C LYS A 141 -16.79 11.36 11.40
N ILE A 142 -16.18 12.39 11.91
CA ILE A 142 -15.60 12.41 13.25
C ILE A 142 -16.19 13.54 14.08
N SER A 143 -16.33 13.28 15.38
CA SER A 143 -16.67 14.29 16.37
C SER A 143 -15.82 14.12 17.60
N THR A 144 -15.46 15.24 18.23
CA THR A 144 -14.72 15.30 19.48
C THR A 144 -15.62 15.78 20.60
N PRO A 145 -15.35 15.40 21.87
CA PRO A 145 -16.15 15.83 23.01
C PRO A 145 -16.07 17.34 23.22
N SER A 146 -17.15 17.92 23.77
CA SER A 146 -17.22 19.35 24.11
C SER A 146 -16.50 19.72 25.40
N SER A 147 -16.04 18.74 26.18
CA SER A 147 -15.29 18.92 27.42
C SER A 147 -14.33 17.76 27.66
N GLY A 148 -13.21 18.07 28.27
CA GLY A 148 -12.16 17.08 28.57
C GLY A 148 -10.86 17.78 28.93
N SER A 149 -9.77 17.02 29.11
CA SER A 149 -8.46 17.64 29.29
C SER A 149 -7.97 18.14 27.94
N ASN A 150 -7.71 19.44 27.81
CA ASN A 150 -7.15 20.09 26.60
C ASN A 150 -5.71 19.62 26.29
N TYR A 151 -5.33 18.42 26.69
CA TYR A 151 -3.96 17.92 26.63
C TYR A 151 -3.79 16.75 25.67
N GLU A 152 -4.88 16.25 25.10
CA GLU A 152 -4.83 15.11 24.19
C GLU A 152 -5.04 15.60 22.76
N THR A 153 -4.00 15.52 21.97
CA THR A 153 -4.05 15.79 20.54
C THR A 153 -4.89 14.69 19.87
N ARG A 154 -5.96 15.09 19.22
CA ARG A 154 -6.80 14.21 18.44
C ARG A 154 -6.34 14.25 17.01
N PHE A 155 -5.49 13.32 16.66
CA PHE A 155 -4.90 13.22 15.33
C PHE A 155 -5.46 12.01 14.60
N VAL A 156 -6.12 12.22 13.47
CA VAL A 156 -6.78 11.19 12.70
C VAL A 156 -6.25 11.21 11.26
N PRO A 157 -5.41 10.25 10.86
CA PRO A 157 -4.92 10.15 9.48
C PRO A 157 -5.94 9.41 8.59
N SER A 158 -5.77 9.53 7.28
CA SER A 158 -6.45 8.70 6.29
C SER A 158 -5.94 7.26 6.29
N THR A 159 -6.79 6.30 5.90
CA THR A 159 -6.41 4.88 5.79
C THR A 159 -5.45 4.61 4.65
N HIS A 160 -5.64 5.27 3.50
CA HIS A 160 -4.76 5.15 2.36
C HIS A 160 -3.63 6.18 2.43
N HIS A 161 -2.47 5.82 1.88
CA HIS A 161 -1.30 6.69 1.80
C HIS A 161 -1.04 7.13 0.36
N MET A 162 -0.29 8.21 0.20
CA MET A 162 0.06 8.83 -1.06
C MET A 162 1.59 8.79 -1.23
N THR A 163 2.09 8.07 -2.23
CA THR A 163 3.52 7.99 -2.55
C THR A 163 3.86 8.61 -3.90
N ASN A 164 2.87 8.73 -4.76
CA ASN A 164 2.94 9.31 -6.09
C ASN A 164 1.54 9.75 -6.52
N GLY A 165 1.42 10.50 -7.61
CA GLY A 165 0.15 10.96 -8.13
C GLY A 165 -0.34 12.28 -7.51
N LYS A 166 -1.51 12.73 -8.00
CA LYS A 166 -2.16 13.97 -7.56
C LYS A 166 -3.48 13.62 -6.90
N TRP A 167 -3.61 13.98 -5.64
CA TRP A 167 -4.69 13.54 -4.78
C TRP A 167 -5.50 14.72 -4.26
N TYR A 168 -6.81 14.57 -4.19
CA TYR A 168 -7.72 15.57 -3.69
C TYR A 168 -8.66 14.97 -2.65
N ALA A 169 -8.92 15.73 -1.60
CA ALA A 169 -9.93 15.42 -0.60
C ALA A 169 -10.66 16.69 -0.18
N GLU A 170 -11.88 16.52 0.30
CA GLU A 170 -12.69 17.58 0.87
C GLU A 170 -13.04 17.27 2.30
N VAL A 171 -13.16 18.29 3.12
CA VAL A 171 -13.68 18.19 4.49
C VAL A 171 -14.64 19.31 4.78
N ARG A 172 -15.82 18.96 5.32
CA ARG A 172 -16.84 19.90 5.74
C ARG A 172 -17.00 19.88 7.25
N HIS A 173 -16.84 21.03 7.88
CA HIS A 173 -17.17 21.18 9.29
C HIS A 173 -18.68 21.36 9.45
N THR A 174 -19.32 20.53 10.29
CA THR A 174 -20.78 20.51 10.45
C THR A 174 -21.27 21.09 11.77
N ALA A 175 -20.35 21.37 12.71
CA ALA A 175 -20.62 22.06 13.96
C ALA A 175 -19.70 23.27 14.12
N ALA A 176 -20.01 24.17 15.05
CA ALA A 176 -19.10 25.22 15.44
C ALA A 176 -17.79 24.61 15.94
N ILE A 177 -16.67 25.26 15.63
CA ILE A 177 -15.35 24.82 16.09
C ILE A 177 -15.14 25.53 17.44
N GLY A 178 -15.15 24.74 18.52
CA GLY A 178 -15.00 25.30 19.88
C GLY A 178 -13.53 25.55 20.24
N SER A 179 -12.62 24.92 19.54
CA SER A 179 -11.18 25.04 19.69
C SER A 179 -10.50 24.87 18.33
N VAL A 180 -9.20 24.67 18.27
CA VAL A 180 -8.44 24.54 17.02
C VAL A 180 -8.86 23.31 16.23
N ALA A 181 -9.18 23.49 14.96
CA ALA A 181 -9.33 22.43 13.97
C ALA A 181 -8.35 22.67 12.82
N GLU A 182 -7.67 21.63 12.40
CA GLU A 182 -6.60 21.69 11.43
C GLU A 182 -6.67 20.49 10.48
N VAL A 183 -6.56 20.73 9.18
CA VAL A 183 -6.62 19.70 8.13
C VAL A 183 -5.44 19.83 7.19
N GLY A 184 -4.91 18.71 6.69
CA GLY A 184 -3.76 18.78 5.81
C GLY A 184 -3.17 17.44 5.41
N VAL A 185 -1.84 17.42 5.22
CA VAL A 185 -1.06 16.23 4.88
C VAL A 185 0.08 16.01 5.86
N ILE A 186 0.39 14.75 6.14
CA ILE A 186 1.44 14.35 7.05
C ILE A 186 2.20 13.15 6.50
N LYS A 187 3.51 13.11 6.74
CA LYS A 187 4.35 11.94 6.45
C LYS A 187 4.01 10.79 7.41
N GLU A 188 4.05 9.58 6.91
CA GLU A 188 3.97 8.38 7.73
C GLU A 188 5.07 8.40 8.82
N TYR A 189 4.74 7.82 9.98
CA TYR A 189 5.60 7.77 11.18
C TYR A 189 6.04 9.12 11.75
N ALA A 190 5.35 10.20 11.40
CA ALA A 190 5.56 11.45 12.10
C ALA A 190 5.17 11.31 13.57
N GLU A 191 6.09 11.61 14.49
CA GLU A 191 5.75 11.76 15.89
C GLU A 191 4.83 12.96 16.05
N VAL A 192 3.57 12.71 16.34
CA VAL A 192 2.60 13.76 16.70
C VAL A 192 2.83 14.06 18.17
N LEU A 193 3.61 15.09 18.46
CA LEU A 193 3.92 15.50 19.82
C LEU A 193 2.97 16.62 20.28
N GLY A 194 1.98 16.24 21.10
CA GLY A 194 1.27 17.15 22.01
C GLY A 194 0.47 18.30 21.37
N LYS A 195 -0.54 18.76 22.09
CA LYS A 195 -1.42 19.94 21.88
C LYS A 195 -1.26 20.76 20.60
N GLY A 196 -2.13 20.56 19.62
CA GLY A 196 -2.33 21.48 18.51
C GLY A 196 -1.11 21.73 17.62
N SER A 197 -0.10 20.88 17.72
CA SER A 197 1.20 21.08 17.07
C SER A 197 1.37 20.10 15.95
N ILE A 198 1.40 20.60 14.72
CA ILE A 198 1.92 19.85 13.60
C ILE A 198 3.44 19.78 13.74
N THR A 199 4.00 18.56 13.66
CA THR A 199 5.44 18.33 13.67
C THR A 199 6.10 18.81 12.36
N THR A 200 7.42 18.71 12.27
CA THR A 200 8.19 18.97 11.04
C THR A 200 7.72 18.17 9.82
N ASN A 201 6.93 17.11 10.04
CA ASN A 201 6.47 16.18 9.03
C ASN A 201 5.02 16.40 8.59
N GLY A 202 4.31 17.39 9.13
CA GLY A 202 2.93 17.72 8.81
C GLY A 202 2.77 19.17 8.34
N TRP A 203 1.86 19.40 7.40
CA TRP A 203 1.45 20.71 6.92
C TRP A 203 -0.07 20.80 6.96
N GLY A 204 -0.58 21.74 7.71
CA GLY A 204 -2.01 21.90 7.93
C GLY A 204 -2.51 23.32 7.79
N TYR A 205 -3.77 23.46 7.42
CA TYR A 205 -4.51 24.69 7.41
C TYR A 205 -5.49 24.69 8.59
N SER A 206 -5.37 25.71 9.44
CA SER A 206 -6.18 25.87 10.65
C SER A 206 -7.41 26.73 10.43
N ASP A 207 -8.44 26.53 11.26
CA ASP A 207 -9.66 27.35 11.29
C ASP A 207 -9.38 28.83 11.58
N GLY A 208 -8.29 29.13 12.32
CA GLY A 208 -7.80 30.47 12.61
C GLY A 208 -7.23 31.24 11.40
N GLY A 209 -7.05 30.58 10.25
CA GLY A 209 -6.51 31.21 9.03
C GLY A 209 -4.98 31.20 8.99
N GLU A 210 -4.36 30.12 9.44
CA GLU A 210 -2.93 29.90 9.32
C GLU A 210 -2.66 28.60 8.56
N ILE A 211 -1.59 28.59 7.76
CA ILE A 211 -0.94 27.38 7.28
C ILE A 211 0.29 27.13 8.16
N ARG A 212 0.37 25.94 8.74
CA ARG A 212 1.33 25.59 9.80
C ARG A 212 2.19 24.40 9.42
N ASN A 213 3.43 24.43 9.94
CA ASN A 213 4.34 23.29 9.96
C ASN A 213 5.28 23.47 11.16
N ASN A 214 5.69 22.39 11.81
CA ASN A 214 6.61 22.40 12.93
C ASN A 214 6.22 23.40 14.03
N ASN A 215 4.95 23.39 14.41
CA ASN A 215 4.39 24.31 15.43
C ASN A 215 4.60 25.81 15.12
N SER A 216 4.82 26.16 13.88
CA SER A 216 5.05 27.52 13.42
C SER A 216 4.11 27.89 12.28
N ASN A 217 3.67 29.13 12.23
CA ASN A 217 2.87 29.63 11.14
C ASN A 217 3.77 29.93 9.95
N LEU A 218 3.63 29.16 8.87
CA LEU A 218 4.28 29.44 7.58
C LEU A 218 3.61 30.59 6.86
N GLN A 219 2.29 30.66 6.96
CA GLN A 219 1.45 31.72 6.39
C GLN A 219 0.37 32.07 7.40
N SER A 220 0.01 33.33 7.53
CA SER A 220 -0.95 33.86 8.49
C SER A 220 -1.87 34.88 7.85
N SER A 221 -2.94 35.26 8.57
CA SER A 221 -3.93 36.22 8.09
C SER A 221 -4.64 35.78 6.82
N LEU A 222 -4.81 34.47 6.66
CA LEU A 222 -5.57 33.86 5.57
C LEU A 222 -7.07 33.82 5.91
N ALA A 223 -7.88 33.33 4.98
CA ALA A 223 -9.28 33.11 5.27
C ALA A 223 -9.48 32.12 6.42
N THR A 224 -10.27 32.46 7.41
CA THR A 224 -10.71 31.56 8.48
C THR A 224 -11.83 30.65 7.98
N PHE A 225 -12.01 29.48 8.59
CA PHE A 225 -13.16 28.63 8.28
C PHE A 225 -13.95 28.23 9.52
N THR A 226 -15.20 27.91 9.34
CA THR A 226 -16.13 27.55 10.42
C THR A 226 -17.17 26.54 9.91
N SER A 227 -18.20 26.27 10.75
CA SER A 227 -19.32 25.39 10.36
C SER A 227 -19.93 25.79 9.02
N GLY A 228 -20.14 24.81 8.18
CA GLY A 228 -20.68 24.97 6.83
C GLY A 228 -19.64 25.14 5.73
N ASP A 229 -18.43 25.56 6.05
CA ASP A 229 -17.35 25.69 5.08
C ASP A 229 -16.82 24.32 4.64
N ILE A 230 -16.44 24.24 3.36
CA ILE A 230 -15.81 23.06 2.76
C ILE A 230 -14.36 23.42 2.42
N ILE A 231 -13.44 22.66 2.97
CA ILE A 231 -12.01 22.81 2.73
C ILE A 231 -11.56 21.72 1.76
N GLY A 232 -11.03 22.14 0.60
CA GLY A 232 -10.37 21.26 -0.36
C GLY A 232 -8.87 21.18 -0.09
N ILE A 233 -8.29 19.98 -0.21
CA ILE A 233 -6.88 19.73 -0.01
C ILE A 233 -6.34 19.04 -1.26
N ALA A 234 -5.49 19.73 -2.03
CA ALA A 234 -4.88 19.21 -3.24
C ALA A 234 -3.40 18.96 -3.01
N PHE A 235 -2.98 17.69 -3.00
CA PHE A 235 -1.62 17.25 -2.78
C PHE A 235 -1.06 16.54 -4.02
N ASP A 236 0.03 17.07 -4.57
CA ASP A 236 0.79 16.48 -5.68
C ASP A 236 2.06 15.81 -5.10
N ALA A 237 1.99 14.49 -4.93
CA ALA A 237 3.09 13.71 -4.39
C ALA A 237 4.25 13.59 -5.40
N ASP A 238 3.98 13.68 -6.71
CA ASP A 238 5.03 13.60 -7.73
C ASP A 238 5.94 14.84 -7.74
N ASN A 239 5.36 16.02 -7.45
CA ASN A 239 6.07 17.30 -7.46
C ASN A 239 6.29 17.89 -6.06
N GLY A 240 5.83 17.23 -5.00
CA GLY A 240 5.94 17.70 -3.62
C GLY A 240 5.25 19.05 -3.41
N THR A 241 4.00 19.21 -3.87
CA THR A 241 3.25 20.46 -3.72
C THR A 241 1.90 20.27 -3.06
N LEU A 242 1.49 21.26 -2.25
CA LEU A 242 0.22 21.24 -1.52
C LEU A 242 -0.48 22.58 -1.66
N GLN A 243 -1.79 22.55 -1.98
CA GLN A 243 -2.65 23.73 -2.05
C GLN A 243 -3.94 23.47 -1.28
N PHE A 244 -4.32 24.45 -0.46
CA PHE A 244 -5.61 24.46 0.24
C PHE A 244 -6.62 25.33 -0.52
N TYR A 245 -7.89 24.96 -0.37
CA TYR A 245 -9.02 25.68 -0.91
C TYR A 245 -10.09 25.86 0.19
N LYS A 246 -10.73 27.00 0.24
CA LYS A 246 -11.94 27.22 1.02
C LYS A 246 -13.08 27.53 0.07
N ASN A 247 -14.14 26.73 0.11
CA ASN A 247 -15.31 26.93 -0.75
C ASN A 247 -14.91 27.16 -2.23
N ASN A 248 -14.02 26.30 -2.76
CA ASN A 248 -13.45 26.36 -4.10
C ASN A 248 -12.50 27.52 -4.40
N SER A 249 -12.16 28.35 -3.43
CA SER A 249 -11.20 29.45 -3.60
C SER A 249 -9.87 29.08 -2.98
N ALA A 250 -8.76 29.24 -3.70
CA ALA A 250 -7.43 28.96 -3.20
C ALA A 250 -7.11 29.80 -1.96
N VAL A 251 -6.52 29.19 -0.96
CA VAL A 251 -6.10 29.82 0.31
C VAL A 251 -4.60 29.81 0.40
N GLY A 252 -4.04 30.99 0.60
CA GLY A 252 -2.59 31.16 0.72
C GLY A 252 -1.84 30.83 -0.57
N SER A 253 -0.52 30.86 -0.46
CA SER A 253 0.38 30.42 -1.53
C SER A 253 0.57 28.93 -1.47
N GLN A 254 0.72 28.31 -2.64
CA GLN A 254 1.06 26.88 -2.74
C GLN A 254 2.35 26.57 -1.97
N ILE A 255 2.34 25.51 -1.20
CA ILE A 255 3.50 24.98 -0.52
C ILE A 255 4.24 24.09 -1.53
N THR A 256 5.56 24.19 -1.57
CA THR A 256 6.44 23.44 -2.47
C THR A 256 7.62 22.84 -1.72
N GLY A 257 8.31 21.89 -2.34
CA GLY A 257 9.50 21.27 -1.76
C GLY A 257 9.19 20.20 -0.70
N LEU A 258 7.97 19.65 -0.70
CA LEU A 258 7.65 18.50 0.11
C LEU A 258 8.36 17.27 -0.46
N ASP A 259 8.70 16.35 0.43
CA ASP A 259 9.45 15.13 0.11
C ASP A 259 8.66 14.22 -0.84
N THR A 260 9.17 14.00 -2.04
CA THR A 260 8.54 13.18 -3.07
C THR A 260 8.78 11.68 -2.92
N ASP A 261 9.68 11.28 -2.00
CA ASP A 261 10.00 9.88 -1.72
C ASP A 261 9.35 9.36 -0.42
N ALA A 262 8.50 10.19 0.21
CA ALA A 262 7.81 9.84 1.44
C ALA A 262 6.41 9.25 1.19
N MET A 263 5.90 8.50 2.17
CA MET A 263 4.50 8.14 2.26
C MET A 263 3.73 9.23 3.01
N TRP A 264 2.63 9.71 2.44
CA TRP A 264 1.83 10.80 2.98
C TRP A 264 0.40 10.33 3.26
N HIS A 265 -0.23 10.94 4.25
CA HIS A 265 -1.64 10.78 4.55
C HIS A 265 -2.32 12.15 4.58
N PHE A 266 -3.59 12.21 4.19
CA PHE A 266 -4.44 13.29 4.65
C PHE A 266 -4.67 13.12 6.15
N PHE A 267 -4.88 14.20 6.86
CA PHE A 267 -5.15 14.12 8.28
C PHE A 267 -6.11 15.23 8.75
N GLN A 268 -6.76 14.97 9.86
CA GLN A 268 -7.37 15.96 10.70
C GLN A 268 -6.73 15.95 12.08
N ASN A 269 -6.40 17.13 12.55
CA ASN A 269 -5.96 17.39 13.90
C ASN A 269 -6.93 18.38 14.56
N GLY A 270 -7.07 18.31 15.85
CA GLY A 270 -7.90 19.28 16.56
C GLY A 270 -7.99 19.00 18.04
N ASP A 271 -8.58 19.94 18.77
CA ASP A 271 -8.78 19.84 20.19
C ASP A 271 -10.23 19.42 20.50
N LEU A 272 -11.01 20.22 21.17
CA LEU A 272 -12.37 19.92 21.60
C LEU A 272 -13.41 20.54 20.68
N ASP A 273 -14.61 19.95 20.70
CA ASP A 273 -15.84 20.53 20.18
C ASP A 273 -15.79 20.86 18.67
N PHE A 274 -15.39 19.89 17.87
CA PHE A 274 -15.60 19.98 16.44
C PHE A 274 -16.26 18.71 15.89
N THR A 275 -16.98 18.89 14.80
CA THR A 275 -17.51 17.77 14.00
C THR A 275 -17.22 18.06 12.54
N SER A 276 -16.63 17.08 11.85
CA SER A 276 -16.31 17.16 10.44
C SER A 276 -16.68 15.89 9.69
N VAL A 277 -17.02 16.05 8.43
CA VAL A 277 -17.26 14.97 7.48
C VAL A 277 -16.25 15.09 6.35
N TRP A 278 -15.53 14.04 6.10
CA TRP A 278 -14.54 13.93 5.04
C TRP A 278 -15.14 13.28 3.80
N ASN A 279 -14.70 13.73 2.65
CA ASN A 279 -14.98 13.15 1.36
C ASN A 279 -13.66 12.92 0.60
N PHE A 280 -13.27 11.66 0.42
CA PHE A 280 -12.11 11.28 -0.39
C PHE A 280 -12.52 10.97 -1.84
N GLY A 281 -13.76 11.35 -2.23
CA GLY A 281 -14.34 11.15 -3.55
C GLY A 281 -15.52 10.17 -3.58
N GLN A 282 -16.05 9.76 -2.41
CA GLN A 282 -17.16 8.81 -2.31
C GLN A 282 -18.50 9.43 -1.93
N ASP A 283 -18.55 10.65 -1.39
CA ASP A 283 -19.81 11.28 -0.95
C ASP A 283 -19.73 12.80 -0.90
N SER A 284 -20.17 13.46 -1.96
CA SER A 284 -20.23 14.91 -2.04
C SER A 284 -21.39 15.52 -1.26
N SER A 285 -22.29 14.70 -0.70
CA SER A 285 -23.37 15.18 0.18
C SER A 285 -22.91 15.43 1.61
N PHE A 286 -21.72 14.95 1.99
CA PHE A 286 -21.20 14.96 3.36
C PHE A 286 -22.22 14.38 4.35
N ALA A 287 -22.59 13.11 4.12
CA ALA A 287 -23.60 12.39 4.89
C ALA A 287 -24.98 13.09 4.86
N GLY A 288 -25.38 13.56 3.69
CA GLY A 288 -26.67 14.25 3.50
C GLY A 288 -26.75 15.68 4.04
N ALA A 289 -25.62 16.26 4.48
CA ALA A 289 -25.60 17.64 5.01
C ALA A 289 -25.78 18.71 3.94
N VAL A 290 -25.49 18.38 2.69
CA VAL A 290 -25.72 19.25 1.50
C VAL A 290 -26.17 18.39 0.31
N THR A 291 -26.69 19.03 -0.73
CA THR A 291 -27.03 18.33 -1.97
C THR A 291 -25.77 17.89 -2.69
N ALA A 292 -25.65 16.61 -2.99
CA ALA A 292 -24.53 16.05 -3.73
C ALA A 292 -24.35 16.71 -5.10
N GLN A 293 -23.11 16.89 -5.53
CA GLN A 293 -22.77 17.60 -6.79
C GLN A 293 -22.22 16.67 -7.88
N GLY A 294 -21.62 15.52 -7.51
CA GLY A 294 -21.13 14.52 -8.46
C GLY A 294 -19.96 14.97 -9.32
N ASN A 295 -19.11 15.87 -8.81
CA ASN A 295 -17.93 16.32 -9.54
C ASN A 295 -16.79 15.32 -9.43
N GLY A 296 -15.91 15.27 -10.44
CA GLY A 296 -14.73 14.40 -10.47
C GLY A 296 -14.69 13.51 -11.70
N GLY A 297 -13.84 12.50 -11.68
CA GLY A 297 -13.70 11.50 -12.73
C GLY A 297 -14.74 10.38 -12.61
N ILE A 298 -14.60 9.35 -13.45
CA ILE A 298 -15.48 8.17 -13.38
C ILE A 298 -15.35 7.49 -12.01
N GLY A 299 -16.47 7.37 -11.31
CA GLY A 299 -16.53 6.81 -9.97
C GLY A 299 -16.04 7.74 -8.87
N GLU A 300 -16.00 9.03 -9.10
CA GLU A 300 -15.67 10.05 -8.11
C GLU A 300 -16.87 10.96 -7.87
N ASP A 301 -17.08 11.37 -6.63
CA ASP A 301 -18.18 12.24 -6.21
C ASP A 301 -17.64 13.31 -5.24
N PHE A 302 -17.14 14.42 -5.80
CA PHE A 302 -16.72 15.60 -5.05
C PHE A 302 -17.76 16.70 -5.10
N TYR A 303 -17.79 17.54 -4.08
CA TYR A 303 -18.67 18.72 -4.05
C TYR A 303 -18.19 19.79 -5.01
N TYR A 304 -16.87 20.05 -5.02
CA TYR A 304 -16.24 20.94 -5.99
C TYR A 304 -15.44 20.13 -7.02
N THR A 305 -15.32 20.67 -8.23
CA THR A 305 -14.47 20.05 -9.25
C THR A 305 -13.00 20.08 -8.77
N PRO A 306 -12.34 18.94 -8.62
CA PRO A 306 -10.93 18.88 -8.27
C PRO A 306 -10.07 19.66 -9.29
N PRO A 307 -8.93 20.22 -8.89
CA PRO A 307 -7.99 20.80 -9.84
C PRO A 307 -7.57 19.77 -10.90
N SER A 308 -7.19 20.25 -12.09
CA SER A 308 -6.88 19.38 -13.22
C SER A 308 -5.80 18.34 -12.89
N GLY A 309 -6.12 17.08 -13.14
CA GLY A 309 -5.26 15.92 -12.91
C GLY A 309 -5.28 15.36 -11.47
N TYR A 310 -5.98 16.01 -10.54
CA TYR A 310 -6.18 15.48 -9.20
C TYR A 310 -7.35 14.50 -9.15
N ARG A 311 -7.21 13.46 -8.34
CA ARG A 311 -8.14 12.35 -8.26
C ARG A 311 -8.49 12.01 -6.80
N ALA A 312 -9.55 11.25 -6.64
CA ALA A 312 -9.96 10.64 -5.38
C ALA A 312 -8.85 9.74 -4.79
N LEU A 313 -8.60 9.82 -3.49
CA LEU A 313 -7.71 8.89 -2.81
C LEU A 313 -8.43 7.54 -2.63
N ALA A 314 -8.34 6.72 -3.66
CA ALA A 314 -9.02 5.45 -3.75
C ALA A 314 -8.14 4.41 -4.47
N ALA A 315 -8.34 3.14 -4.12
CA ALA A 315 -7.51 2.04 -4.63
C ALA A 315 -7.44 1.97 -6.17
N PHE A 316 -8.55 2.27 -6.85
CA PHE A 316 -8.63 2.22 -8.31
C PHE A 316 -7.90 3.36 -9.03
N ASN A 317 -7.50 4.40 -8.31
CA ASN A 317 -6.74 5.54 -8.86
C ASN A 317 -5.24 5.41 -8.66
N TYR A 318 -4.77 4.42 -7.87
CA TYR A 318 -3.33 4.18 -7.77
C TYR A 318 -2.77 3.73 -9.12
N LYS A 319 -1.64 4.32 -9.47
CA LYS A 319 -0.89 3.87 -10.64
C LYS A 319 -0.39 2.46 -10.38
N GLU A 320 -0.71 1.55 -11.28
CA GLU A 320 -0.22 0.19 -11.18
C GLU A 320 1.31 0.17 -11.26
N SER A 321 1.93 -0.67 -10.43
CA SER A 321 3.38 -0.87 -10.46
C SER A 321 3.79 -1.39 -11.85
N SER A 322 4.97 -0.97 -12.33
CA SER A 322 5.52 -1.47 -13.60
C SER A 322 5.84 -2.97 -13.56
N ILE A 323 5.95 -3.55 -12.38
CA ILE A 323 6.05 -4.99 -12.13
C ILE A 323 4.84 -5.39 -11.30
N SER A 324 4.00 -6.26 -11.84
CA SER A 324 2.76 -6.70 -11.19
C SER A 324 2.37 -8.08 -11.70
N PRO A 325 1.81 -8.98 -10.86
CA PRO A 325 1.24 -10.25 -11.29
C PRO A 325 0.16 -10.11 -12.38
N ALA A 326 -0.52 -8.97 -12.42
CA ALA A 326 -1.56 -8.68 -13.42
C ALA A 326 -1.00 -8.20 -14.77
N LEU A 327 0.27 -7.83 -14.84
CA LEU A 327 0.91 -7.34 -16.07
C LEU A 327 1.76 -8.41 -16.74
N ALA A 328 2.09 -8.17 -18.01
CA ALA A 328 3.08 -8.99 -18.72
C ALA A 328 4.47 -8.96 -18.07
N ASN A 329 4.78 -7.89 -17.31
CA ASN A 329 6.01 -7.73 -16.55
C ASN A 329 5.81 -8.20 -15.10
N GLN A 330 5.74 -9.51 -14.92
CA GLN A 330 5.45 -10.16 -13.64
C GLN A 330 6.69 -10.23 -12.73
N PRO A 331 6.52 -10.26 -11.39
CA PRO A 331 7.63 -10.34 -10.43
C PRO A 331 8.57 -11.51 -10.68
N GLU A 332 8.04 -12.69 -11.04
CA GLU A 332 8.81 -13.91 -11.32
C GLU A 332 9.72 -13.80 -12.56
N LYS A 333 9.56 -12.77 -13.38
CA LYS A 333 10.48 -12.45 -14.47
C LYS A 333 11.71 -11.66 -14.03
N HIS A 334 11.73 -11.20 -12.77
CA HIS A 334 12.81 -10.40 -12.19
C HIS A 334 13.49 -11.06 -11.00
N TYR A 335 12.74 -11.91 -10.29
CA TYR A 335 13.24 -12.66 -9.14
C TYR A 335 12.58 -14.03 -9.10
N ASN A 336 13.39 -15.08 -8.87
CA ASN A 336 12.89 -16.41 -8.58
C ASN A 336 13.89 -17.17 -7.72
N SER A 337 13.39 -18.08 -6.89
CA SER A 337 14.23 -18.98 -6.10
C SER A 337 14.06 -20.41 -6.57
N VAL A 338 15.16 -21.13 -6.67
CA VAL A 338 15.16 -22.55 -7.04
C VAL A 338 15.92 -23.37 -6.01
N GLU A 339 15.42 -24.56 -5.77
CA GLU A 339 16.10 -25.55 -4.93
C GLU A 339 16.79 -26.59 -5.82
N TYR A 340 17.97 -27.03 -5.40
CA TYR A 340 18.69 -28.08 -6.08
C TYR A 340 19.52 -28.93 -5.09
N THR A 341 19.90 -30.12 -5.50
CA THR A 341 20.85 -30.98 -4.77
C THR A 341 22.18 -30.92 -5.45
N GLY A 342 23.24 -30.67 -4.67
CA GLY A 342 24.60 -30.66 -5.16
C GLY A 342 25.05 -32.05 -5.60
N THR A 343 25.95 -32.09 -6.58
CA THR A 343 26.43 -33.35 -7.19
C THR A 343 27.95 -33.47 -7.18
N GLU A 344 28.68 -32.39 -6.81
CA GLU A 344 30.14 -32.30 -6.94
C GLU A 344 30.64 -32.63 -8.35
N ALA A 345 29.77 -32.43 -9.33
CA ALA A 345 30.02 -32.61 -10.75
C ALA A 345 29.36 -31.50 -11.55
N THR A 346 29.68 -31.38 -12.83
CA THR A 346 29.00 -30.42 -13.69
C THR A 346 27.49 -30.65 -13.70
N GLN A 347 26.70 -29.64 -13.39
CA GLN A 347 25.25 -29.67 -13.49
C GLN A 347 24.68 -28.32 -13.89
N SER A 348 23.52 -28.32 -14.55
CA SER A 348 22.72 -27.13 -14.83
C SER A 348 21.54 -27.08 -13.89
N VAL A 349 21.34 -25.91 -13.25
CA VAL A 349 20.19 -25.58 -12.41
C VAL A 349 19.25 -24.72 -13.24
N THR A 350 18.06 -25.24 -13.54
CA THR A 350 17.05 -24.62 -14.40
C THR A 350 15.78 -24.28 -13.63
N GLY A 351 14.80 -23.65 -14.29
CA GLY A 351 13.52 -23.27 -13.68
C GLY A 351 13.54 -21.87 -13.04
N VAL A 352 14.54 -21.07 -13.34
CA VAL A 352 14.62 -19.67 -12.90
C VAL A 352 13.68 -18.77 -13.72
N GLY A 353 13.46 -19.10 -15.01
CA GLY A 353 12.59 -18.36 -15.92
C GLY A 353 13.25 -17.16 -16.61
N PHE A 354 14.51 -16.90 -16.31
CA PHE A 354 15.32 -15.82 -16.92
C PHE A 354 16.82 -16.06 -16.72
N THR A 355 17.66 -15.31 -17.44
CA THR A 355 19.12 -15.31 -17.18
C THR A 355 19.37 -14.52 -15.90
N PRO A 356 19.87 -15.15 -14.81
CA PRO A 356 20.21 -14.44 -13.59
C PRO A 356 21.36 -13.45 -13.82
N GLY A 357 21.27 -12.27 -13.22
CA GLY A 357 22.39 -11.35 -13.11
C GLY A 357 23.09 -11.42 -11.76
N ILE A 358 22.35 -11.90 -10.72
CA ILE A 358 22.89 -12.24 -9.39
C ILE A 358 22.34 -13.61 -9.00
N VAL A 359 23.22 -14.45 -8.47
CA VAL A 359 22.86 -15.75 -7.85
C VAL A 359 23.42 -15.75 -6.42
N TRP A 360 22.51 -15.87 -5.42
CA TRP A 360 22.87 -16.11 -4.02
C TRP A 360 22.48 -17.54 -3.66
N SER A 361 23.48 -18.38 -3.50
CA SER A 361 23.28 -19.78 -3.13
C SER A 361 23.62 -20.04 -1.67
N ARG A 362 22.85 -20.91 -1.04
CA ARG A 362 23.08 -21.35 0.34
C ARG A 362 22.76 -22.84 0.52
N ASN A 363 23.60 -23.52 1.27
CA ASN A 363 23.34 -24.85 1.80
C ASN A 363 22.18 -24.79 2.82
N ARG A 364 21.16 -25.65 2.67
CA ARG A 364 19.97 -25.71 3.53
C ARG A 364 20.16 -26.54 4.81
N GLY A 365 21.14 -27.43 4.85
CA GLY A 365 21.31 -28.43 5.89
C GLY A 365 22.31 -28.09 6.99
N GLY A 366 22.94 -26.91 6.98
CA GLY A 366 24.04 -26.63 7.91
C GLY A 366 24.28 -25.15 8.21
N SER A 367 25.40 -24.86 8.89
CA SER A 367 25.90 -23.51 9.15
C SER A 367 26.47 -22.83 7.89
N GLY A 368 26.01 -23.24 6.70
CA GLY A 368 26.52 -22.81 5.40
C GLY A 368 26.41 -21.30 5.19
N LYS A 369 27.41 -20.78 4.53
CA LYS A 369 27.53 -19.38 4.15
C LYS A 369 26.73 -19.13 2.88
N PHE A 370 26.22 -17.91 2.70
CA PHE A 370 25.74 -17.48 1.39
C PHE A 370 26.94 -17.25 0.47
N THR A 371 26.86 -17.79 -0.72
CA THR A 371 27.81 -17.55 -1.79
C THR A 371 27.13 -16.72 -2.88
N MET A 372 27.73 -15.60 -3.26
CA MET A 372 27.20 -14.67 -4.22
C MET A 372 28.05 -14.63 -5.48
N PHE A 373 27.37 -14.71 -6.60
CA PHE A 373 27.90 -14.53 -7.95
C PHE A 373 27.12 -13.44 -8.66
N ASP A 374 27.75 -12.66 -9.49
CA ASP A 374 27.06 -11.70 -10.36
C ASP A 374 27.73 -11.58 -11.74
N ILE A 375 26.89 -11.16 -12.69
CA ILE A 375 27.28 -11.09 -14.11
C ILE A 375 28.31 -10.00 -14.40
N VAL A 376 28.47 -9.00 -13.50
CA VAL A 376 29.44 -7.89 -13.68
C VAL A 376 30.84 -8.35 -13.33
N ARG A 377 31.01 -9.14 -12.28
CA ARG A 377 32.30 -9.74 -11.90
C ARG A 377 32.64 -10.96 -12.76
N GLY A 378 31.63 -11.62 -13.30
CA GLY A 378 31.73 -12.84 -14.07
C GLY A 378 31.40 -14.09 -13.25
N ALA A 379 31.09 -15.20 -13.94
CA ALA A 379 30.62 -16.45 -13.36
C ALA A 379 31.71 -16.96 -12.44
N THR A 380 32.72 -17.32 -12.44
CA THR A 380 33.72 -17.93 -11.53
C THR A 380 34.15 -17.06 -10.35
N LYS A 381 33.55 -15.89 -10.14
CA LYS A 381 33.90 -14.92 -9.09
C LYS A 381 32.97 -15.03 -7.90
N GLU A 382 33.48 -15.57 -6.83
CA GLU A 382 32.74 -15.91 -5.61
C GLU A 382 32.99 -14.88 -4.52
N LEU A 383 31.92 -14.38 -3.89
CA LEU A 383 31.94 -13.63 -2.64
C LEU A 383 31.08 -14.31 -1.61
N LYS A 384 31.53 -14.40 -0.37
CA LYS A 384 30.77 -14.99 0.75
C LYS A 384 30.12 -13.89 1.60
N ILE A 385 28.87 -14.13 2.01
CA ILE A 385 28.08 -13.20 2.83
C ILE A 385 27.71 -13.88 4.16
N GLY A 386 27.72 -13.12 5.25
CA GLY A 386 27.27 -13.59 6.56
C GLY A 386 28.34 -14.31 7.38
N LEU A 387 29.56 -13.84 7.33
CA LEU A 387 30.69 -14.46 7.99
C LEU A 387 31.09 -13.76 9.29
N SER A 388 31.49 -14.56 10.26
CA SER A 388 32.11 -14.09 11.49
C SER A 388 33.65 -14.03 11.42
N SER A 389 34.26 -14.52 10.35
CA SER A 389 35.72 -14.60 10.18
C SER A 389 36.19 -13.77 8.98
N ALA A 390 37.17 -12.91 9.22
CA ALA A 390 37.72 -12.00 8.20
C ALA A 390 38.36 -12.73 7.00
N SER A 391 38.85 -13.95 7.21
CA SER A 391 39.57 -14.73 6.18
C SER A 391 38.69 -15.20 5.01
N ASP A 392 37.37 -15.23 5.20
CA ASP A 392 36.43 -15.74 4.19
C ASP A 392 35.77 -14.64 3.34
N THR A 393 36.27 -13.42 3.37
CA THR A 393 35.60 -12.26 2.79
C THR A 393 36.26 -11.68 1.55
N ILE A 394 37.37 -12.22 1.09
CA ILE A 394 38.04 -11.86 -0.15
C ILE A 394 37.32 -12.52 -1.33
N GLU A 395 37.30 -11.87 -2.48
CA GLU A 395 36.81 -12.50 -3.71
C GLU A 395 37.72 -13.67 -4.11
N VAL A 396 37.09 -14.81 -4.35
CA VAL A 396 37.76 -16.01 -4.82
C VAL A 396 37.43 -16.25 -6.29
N THR A 397 38.40 -16.68 -7.06
CA THR A 397 38.19 -17.15 -8.43
C THR A 397 38.28 -18.66 -8.44
N ASP A 398 37.15 -19.33 -8.71
CA ASP A 398 37.10 -20.79 -8.85
C ASP A 398 36.36 -21.17 -10.14
N ALA A 399 37.13 -21.73 -11.08
CA ALA A 399 36.63 -22.15 -12.39
C ALA A 399 35.62 -23.31 -12.30
N ASN A 400 35.60 -24.02 -11.17
CA ASN A 400 34.71 -25.18 -10.95
C ASN A 400 33.47 -24.84 -10.08
N SER A 401 33.31 -23.61 -9.66
CA SER A 401 32.17 -23.10 -8.89
C SER A 401 30.95 -22.83 -9.81
N LEU A 402 30.39 -21.63 -9.85
CA LEU A 402 29.41 -21.25 -10.87
C LEU A 402 30.15 -20.99 -12.19
N THR A 403 29.81 -21.72 -13.25
CA THR A 403 30.54 -21.72 -14.51
C THR A 403 29.92 -20.85 -15.59
N SER A 404 28.57 -20.66 -15.55
CA SER A 404 27.85 -19.78 -16.46
C SER A 404 26.51 -19.31 -15.90
N PHE A 405 26.06 -18.15 -16.38
CA PHE A 405 24.69 -17.65 -16.25
C PHE A 405 23.93 -18.04 -17.53
N ASP A 406 22.92 -18.87 -17.41
CA ASP A 406 22.21 -19.48 -18.54
C ASP A 406 20.83 -18.82 -18.75
N THR A 407 20.18 -19.06 -19.88
CA THR A 407 18.90 -18.42 -20.23
C THR A 407 17.76 -18.72 -19.27
N ASP A 408 17.83 -19.84 -18.55
CA ASP A 408 16.81 -20.28 -17.57
C ASP A 408 17.45 -20.70 -16.24
N GLY A 409 18.59 -20.11 -15.88
CA GLY A 409 19.28 -20.46 -14.66
C GLY A 409 20.79 -20.30 -14.72
N PHE A 410 21.52 -21.28 -14.22
CA PHE A 410 22.98 -21.24 -14.15
C PHE A 410 23.59 -22.64 -14.15
N SER A 411 24.83 -22.75 -14.52
CA SER A 411 25.59 -24.00 -14.48
C SER A 411 26.66 -23.98 -13.38
N LEU A 412 26.86 -25.11 -12.75
CA LEU A 412 27.85 -25.37 -11.72
C LEU A 412 28.89 -26.36 -12.21
N GLY A 413 30.12 -26.22 -11.72
CA GLY A 413 31.19 -27.18 -11.89
C GLY A 413 31.30 -28.13 -10.70
N SER A 414 32.48 -28.70 -10.50
CA SER A 414 32.76 -29.71 -9.46
C SER A 414 33.23 -29.13 -8.13
N ALA A 415 33.13 -27.85 -7.89
CA ALA A 415 33.50 -27.26 -6.62
C ALA A 415 32.54 -27.69 -5.49
N GLU A 416 33.09 -28.05 -4.34
CA GLU A 416 32.33 -28.43 -3.13
C GLU A 416 31.30 -27.38 -2.75
N THR A 417 31.63 -26.12 -2.81
CA THR A 417 30.68 -25.02 -2.62
C THR A 417 30.58 -24.21 -3.91
N PRO A 418 29.41 -24.04 -4.53
CA PRO A 418 28.03 -24.31 -4.05
C PRO A 418 27.42 -25.65 -4.51
N ASN A 419 28.19 -26.71 -4.70
CA ASN A 419 27.74 -27.94 -5.36
C ASN A 419 28.15 -29.25 -4.62
N ASP A 420 28.29 -29.23 -3.29
CA ASP A 420 28.68 -30.38 -2.47
C ASP A 420 27.67 -31.54 -2.62
N ASN A 421 28.22 -32.75 -2.85
CA ASN A 421 27.46 -33.93 -3.21
C ASN A 421 26.41 -34.33 -2.16
N GLY A 422 25.17 -34.51 -2.57
CA GLY A 422 24.04 -34.87 -1.70
C GLY A 422 23.51 -33.75 -0.82
N THR A 423 24.09 -32.57 -0.89
CA THR A 423 23.69 -31.40 -0.09
C THR A 423 22.59 -30.61 -0.78
N GLY A 424 21.51 -30.32 -0.03
CA GLY A 424 20.40 -29.49 -0.54
C GLY A 424 20.75 -28.00 -0.48
N TYR A 425 20.54 -27.31 -1.57
CA TYR A 425 20.76 -25.87 -1.73
C TYR A 425 19.47 -25.14 -2.09
N ILE A 426 19.45 -23.83 -1.80
CA ILE A 426 18.52 -22.86 -2.35
C ILE A 426 19.33 -21.74 -3.01
N ALA A 427 18.94 -21.35 -4.21
CA ALA A 427 19.49 -20.20 -4.92
C ALA A 427 18.42 -19.11 -5.09
N PHE A 428 18.73 -17.90 -4.66
CA PHE A 428 17.95 -16.69 -4.89
C PHE A 428 18.53 -16.00 -6.13
N ASN A 429 17.71 -15.88 -7.17
CA ASN A 429 18.12 -15.40 -8.48
C ASN A 429 17.48 -14.06 -8.78
N PHE A 430 18.29 -13.08 -9.14
CA PHE A 430 17.82 -11.74 -9.48
C PHE A 430 18.22 -11.41 -10.92
N LYS A 431 17.27 -10.91 -11.70
CA LYS A 431 17.52 -10.45 -13.06
C LYS A 431 18.13 -9.05 -13.06
N LEU A 432 19.26 -8.90 -13.70
CA LEU A 432 19.87 -7.60 -13.99
C LEU A 432 19.68 -7.18 -15.46
N GLY A 433 20.38 -6.16 -15.89
CA GLY A 433 20.30 -5.61 -17.25
C GLY A 433 21.02 -6.41 -18.34
N GLY A 434 21.56 -7.59 -18.01
CA GLY A 434 22.41 -8.38 -18.91
C GLY A 434 23.90 -8.11 -18.73
N ALA A 435 24.67 -8.21 -19.79
CA ALA A 435 26.12 -7.98 -19.75
C ALA A 435 26.45 -6.58 -19.17
N ALA A 436 27.52 -6.52 -18.38
CA ALA A 436 28.00 -5.25 -17.84
C ALA A 436 28.41 -4.27 -18.94
N THR A 437 28.15 -3.02 -18.70
CA THR A 437 28.57 -1.90 -19.55
C THR A 437 29.20 -0.81 -18.71
N THR A 438 30.13 -0.06 -19.31
CA THR A 438 30.76 1.06 -18.63
C THR A 438 29.79 2.20 -18.42
N ASN A 439 29.66 2.64 -17.16
CA ASN A 439 28.82 3.76 -16.74
C ASN A 439 29.73 4.93 -16.31
N THR A 440 29.56 6.08 -16.95
CA THR A 440 30.37 7.29 -16.75
C THR A 440 29.63 8.42 -16.03
N GLN A 441 28.47 8.12 -15.40
CA GLN A 441 27.63 9.12 -14.73
C GLN A 441 28.20 9.61 -13.39
N GLY A 442 29.26 8.99 -12.88
CA GLY A 442 29.96 9.43 -11.67
C GLY A 442 31.31 10.06 -11.99
N SER A 443 32.03 10.52 -10.94
CA SER A 443 33.44 10.96 -11.06
C SER A 443 34.39 9.77 -11.23
N ILE A 444 33.94 8.56 -10.92
CA ILE A 444 34.63 7.29 -11.18
C ILE A 444 33.77 6.47 -12.13
N ASN A 445 34.38 5.94 -13.19
CA ASN A 445 33.71 5.00 -14.07
C ASN A 445 33.41 3.67 -13.34
N THR A 446 32.27 3.08 -13.65
CA THR A 446 31.86 1.77 -13.14
C THR A 446 31.56 0.83 -14.29
N GLU A 447 31.74 -0.48 -14.08
CA GLU A 447 31.09 -1.49 -14.90
C GLU A 447 29.78 -1.86 -14.23
N ALA A 448 28.68 -1.72 -14.92
CA ALA A 448 27.32 -1.82 -14.35
C ALA A 448 26.40 -2.74 -15.18
N SER A 449 25.57 -3.50 -14.48
CA SER A 449 24.41 -4.19 -15.06
C SER A 449 23.18 -3.76 -14.27
N ALA A 450 22.26 -3.02 -14.89
CA ALA A 450 21.11 -2.41 -14.24
C ALA A 450 19.79 -2.87 -14.87
N ASN A 451 18.90 -3.41 -14.05
CA ASN A 451 17.50 -3.65 -14.37
C ASN A 451 16.69 -2.47 -13.84
N THR A 452 16.46 -1.47 -14.67
CA THR A 452 15.74 -0.24 -14.27
C THR A 452 14.27 -0.48 -13.95
N ALA A 453 13.66 -1.52 -14.53
CA ALA A 453 12.28 -1.89 -14.21
C ALA A 453 12.15 -2.47 -12.80
N ALA A 454 13.11 -3.31 -12.38
CA ALA A 454 13.14 -3.89 -11.03
C ALA A 454 13.84 -2.98 -10.00
N GLY A 455 14.46 -1.87 -10.43
CA GLY A 455 15.19 -0.97 -9.54
C GLY A 455 16.46 -1.59 -8.92
N MET A 456 17.11 -2.55 -9.62
CA MET A 456 18.25 -3.30 -9.09
C MET A 456 19.44 -3.20 -10.04
N SER A 457 20.64 -2.99 -9.49
CA SER A 457 21.89 -3.03 -10.24
C SER A 457 23.03 -3.68 -9.45
N ALA A 458 23.95 -4.31 -10.16
CA ALA A 458 25.27 -4.66 -9.67
C ALA A 458 26.31 -3.80 -10.38
N ILE A 459 27.32 -3.36 -9.63
CA ILE A 459 28.39 -2.52 -10.16
C ILE A 459 29.75 -2.94 -9.61
N THR A 460 30.79 -2.73 -10.40
CA THR A 460 32.18 -2.74 -9.93
C THR A 460 32.86 -1.42 -10.24
N TYR A 461 33.78 -1.00 -9.37
CA TYR A 461 34.56 0.22 -9.56
C TYR A 461 35.92 0.12 -8.90
N LEU A 462 36.84 0.96 -9.31
CA LEU A 462 38.15 1.11 -8.67
C LEU A 462 38.13 2.35 -7.76
N GLY A 463 38.41 2.16 -6.48
CA GLY A 463 38.44 3.24 -5.50
C GLY A 463 39.62 4.22 -5.78
N SER A 464 39.42 5.51 -5.54
CA SER A 464 40.36 6.57 -5.79
C SER A 464 41.04 7.12 -4.52
N ALA A 465 40.74 6.58 -3.34
CA ALA A 465 41.13 7.10 -2.03
C ALA A 465 40.75 8.57 -1.78
N SER A 466 39.81 9.10 -2.55
CA SER A 466 39.26 10.46 -2.45
C SER A 466 37.74 10.41 -2.54
N ASN A 467 37.09 11.50 -2.13
CA ASN A 467 35.62 11.61 -2.31
C ASN A 467 35.27 11.46 -3.79
N ALA A 468 34.35 10.58 -4.08
CA ALA A 468 33.94 10.25 -5.44
C ALA A 468 32.44 9.97 -5.52
N THR A 469 31.90 10.13 -6.72
CA THR A 469 30.54 9.71 -7.07
C THR A 469 30.60 8.53 -8.05
N ILE A 470 29.65 7.62 -7.93
CA ILE A 470 29.61 6.36 -8.67
C ILE A 470 28.27 6.26 -9.39
N GLY A 471 28.31 6.03 -10.71
CA GLY A 471 27.11 5.76 -11.50
C GLY A 471 26.58 4.36 -11.24
N HIS A 472 25.31 4.23 -10.86
CA HIS A 472 24.67 2.94 -10.57
C HIS A 472 23.73 2.45 -11.67
N GLY A 473 23.47 3.24 -12.72
CA GLY A 473 22.62 2.86 -13.85
C GLY A 473 21.11 2.79 -13.58
N LEU A 474 20.65 3.10 -12.38
CA LEU A 474 19.22 3.17 -12.04
C LEU A 474 18.66 4.57 -12.32
N VAL A 475 17.33 4.66 -12.48
CA VAL A 475 16.62 5.92 -12.76
C VAL A 475 16.48 6.80 -11.51
N LYS A 476 16.40 6.17 -10.32
CA LYS A 476 16.29 6.83 -9.02
C LYS A 476 17.48 6.50 -8.14
N ALA A 477 17.74 7.33 -7.12
CA ALA A 477 18.72 7.03 -6.10
C ALA A 477 18.36 5.70 -5.38
N PRO A 478 19.36 4.82 -5.15
CA PRO A 478 19.09 3.56 -4.49
C PRO A 478 18.75 3.75 -3.00
N GLU A 479 17.73 3.09 -2.53
CA GLU A 479 17.29 3.11 -1.14
C GLU A 479 18.10 2.15 -0.26
N PHE A 480 18.63 1.09 -0.87
CA PHE A 480 19.48 0.09 -0.22
C PHE A 480 20.74 -0.14 -1.05
N ILE A 481 21.90 -0.12 -0.40
CA ILE A 481 23.19 -0.36 -1.04
C ILE A 481 24.01 -1.32 -0.18
N MET A 482 24.63 -2.31 -0.83
CA MET A 482 25.64 -3.15 -0.22
C MET A 482 26.96 -2.99 -0.94
N PHE A 483 28.06 -2.82 -0.21
CA PHE A 483 29.40 -2.79 -0.82
C PHE A 483 30.39 -3.70 -0.10
N LYS A 484 31.34 -4.15 -0.90
CA LYS A 484 32.41 -5.02 -0.47
C LYS A 484 33.71 -4.66 -1.19
N ASN A 485 34.77 -4.48 -0.42
CA ASN A 485 36.12 -4.47 -0.97
C ASN A 485 36.45 -5.90 -1.41
N ARG A 486 36.81 -6.08 -2.66
CA ARG A 486 37.09 -7.39 -3.29
C ARG A 486 38.49 -7.91 -2.97
N ASP A 487 39.43 -7.01 -2.69
CA ASP A 487 40.86 -7.31 -2.58
C ASP A 487 41.30 -7.56 -1.12
N THR A 488 40.45 -7.24 -0.16
CA THR A 488 40.76 -7.34 1.27
C THR A 488 39.66 -8.06 2.04
N SER A 489 40.01 -8.56 3.22
CA SER A 489 39.11 -9.26 4.13
C SER A 489 38.13 -8.35 4.88
N ASP A 490 37.86 -7.15 4.39
CA ASP A 490 36.91 -6.24 5.01
C ASP A 490 35.49 -6.80 5.04
N LEU A 491 34.71 -6.37 6.00
CA LEU A 491 33.31 -6.75 6.11
C LEU A 491 32.47 -6.12 4.99
N TRP A 492 31.29 -6.65 4.76
CA TRP A 492 30.25 -6.02 3.95
C TRP A 492 29.73 -4.79 4.66
N TRP A 493 29.54 -3.71 3.91
CA TRP A 493 28.87 -2.51 4.36
C TRP A 493 27.48 -2.44 3.70
N ALA A 494 26.49 -2.05 4.50
CA ALA A 494 25.13 -1.86 4.01
C ALA A 494 24.65 -0.46 4.39
N TYR A 495 23.95 0.17 3.47
CA TYR A 495 23.26 1.43 3.65
C TYR A 495 21.78 1.22 3.35
N HIS A 496 20.91 1.80 4.15
CA HIS A 496 19.48 1.90 3.87
C HIS A 496 19.01 3.31 4.21
N HIS A 497 18.31 3.96 3.30
CA HIS A 497 17.96 5.38 3.40
C HIS A 497 17.12 5.73 4.66
N ARG A 498 16.37 4.77 5.20
CA ARG A 498 15.56 4.93 6.41
C ARG A 498 16.22 4.36 7.68
N ALA A 499 17.39 3.78 7.59
CA ALA A 499 18.10 3.31 8.77
C ALA A 499 18.79 4.48 9.45
N ASN A 500 18.17 5.03 10.48
CA ASN A 500 18.85 5.95 11.40
C ASN A 500 19.87 5.14 12.20
N TYR A 501 21.13 5.15 11.76
CA TYR A 501 22.21 4.63 12.54
C TYR A 501 22.44 5.56 13.75
N GLN A 502 21.80 5.27 14.87
CA GLN A 502 22.15 5.80 16.18
C GLN A 502 23.28 4.95 16.76
N GLY A 503 24.39 4.90 16.06
CA GLY A 503 25.62 4.30 16.59
C GLY A 503 26.22 5.24 17.59
N THR A 504 25.97 5.01 18.87
CA THR A 504 26.91 5.45 19.90
C THR A 504 28.19 4.66 19.72
N SER A 505 29.17 5.24 19.06
CA SER A 505 30.56 4.78 19.12
C SER A 505 31.00 4.89 20.57
N THR A 506 30.97 3.78 21.30
CA THR A 506 31.85 3.61 22.45
C THR A 506 33.13 3.01 21.91
N THR A 507 34.16 3.83 21.87
CA THR A 507 35.56 3.48 21.61
C THR A 507 35.99 2.20 22.27
#